data_da8df6e8366df00c975e088c0eaacb5b
#
_entry.id   da8df6e8366df00c975e088c0eaacb5b
#
_cell.length_a   1.000
_cell.length_b   1.000
_cell.length_c   1.000
_cell.angle_alpha   90.00
_cell.angle_beta   90.00
_cell.angle_gamma   90.00
#
_symmetry.space_group_name_H-M   'P 1'
#
loop_
_entity.id
_entity.type
_entity.pdbx_description
1 polymer ?
#
loop_
_entity_poly.entity_id
_entity_poly.type
_entity_poly.pdbx_seq_one_letter_code
_entity_poly.pdbx_strand_id
1 'polypeptide(L)'
;MKTLALLVAMLSAALQQPPRFEVASIKPSGSDVKRVGIQTSPGGRFSAASVPLGMLITYAYRVQSFQVVGGPDWMNVDRFDIAAKGDENDNGNQMTVDQVGAPSRMQQMVQALLADRFKLVVRSESRDLPVYALVTKTDGKLGSELRRSTLDCGGPSTQTQGACGIRMGLGKLTIGGASMSQIASTLSGLLERTVVDRTTLPGTFDATLTWTPDQSTPGMALKAGYAPPGLVDPNGASIFTAVQEQLGLKLDSSRGPVNVIVVVSAQRPTAN
;
A
#
# COMPACT_ATOMS: atom_id res chain seq x y z
N MET A 1 -33.55 15.82 -58.28
CA MET A 1 -32.97 14.57 -57.74
C MET A 1 -31.69 14.95 -56.98
N LYS A 2 -31.75 15.02 -55.65
CA LYS A 2 -30.61 15.39 -54.76
C LYS A 2 -30.20 14.14 -54.04
N THR A 3 -29.04 13.58 -54.39
CA THR A 3 -28.42 12.44 -53.74
C THR A 3 -27.82 12.87 -52.41
N LEU A 4 -28.39 12.37 -51.33
CA LEU A 4 -27.92 12.56 -49.95
C LEU A 4 -26.79 11.55 -49.67
N ALA A 5 -25.56 12.01 -49.64
CA ALA A 5 -24.41 11.19 -49.25
C ALA A 5 -24.36 11.10 -47.71
N LEU A 6 -24.66 9.91 -47.16
CA LEU A 6 -24.51 9.60 -45.74
C LEU A 6 -23.03 9.36 -45.43
N LEU A 7 -22.39 10.32 -44.80
CA LEU A 7 -21.03 10.17 -44.22
C LEU A 7 -21.15 9.38 -42.90
N VAL A 8 -20.84 8.10 -42.96
CA VAL A 8 -20.69 7.26 -41.75
C VAL A 8 -19.31 7.56 -41.14
N ALA A 9 -19.27 8.45 -40.18
CA ALA A 9 -18.08 8.66 -39.33
C ALA A 9 -17.94 7.47 -38.40
N MET A 10 -17.08 6.51 -38.75
CA MET A 10 -16.63 5.46 -37.83
C MET A 10 -15.76 6.13 -36.73
N LEU A 11 -16.35 6.31 -35.56
CA LEU A 11 -15.67 6.74 -34.36
C LEU A 11 -14.84 5.53 -33.85
N SER A 12 -13.60 5.44 -34.32
CA SER A 12 -12.63 4.47 -33.82
C SER A 12 -12.25 4.90 -32.38
N ALA A 13 -12.98 4.38 -31.40
CA ALA A 13 -12.53 4.41 -30.02
C ALA A 13 -11.24 3.59 -29.98
N ALA A 14 -10.10 4.27 -30.00
CA ALA A 14 -8.81 3.66 -29.73
C ALA A 14 -8.88 3.07 -28.31
N LEU A 15 -9.04 1.76 -28.22
CA LEU A 15 -8.92 1.02 -26.99
C LEU A 15 -7.49 1.25 -26.48
N GLN A 16 -7.32 2.20 -25.56
CA GLN A 16 -6.03 2.42 -24.91
C GLN A 16 -5.67 1.13 -24.17
N GLN A 17 -4.69 0.43 -24.70
CA GLN A 17 -4.18 -0.78 -24.06
C GLN A 17 -3.63 -0.38 -22.68
N PRO A 18 -3.89 -1.20 -21.64
CA PRO A 18 -3.34 -0.94 -20.33
C PRO A 18 -1.80 -0.86 -20.43
N PRO A 19 -1.15 0.02 -19.66
CA PRO A 19 0.29 0.17 -19.69
C PRO A 19 0.97 -1.16 -19.35
N ARG A 20 2.04 -1.48 -20.08
CA ARG A 20 2.79 -2.74 -19.93
C ARG A 20 4.27 -2.46 -19.87
N PHE A 21 5.02 -3.37 -19.25
CA PHE A 21 6.46 -3.37 -19.37
C PHE A 21 6.87 -3.82 -20.77
N GLU A 22 7.90 -3.20 -21.34
CA GLU A 22 8.52 -3.59 -22.62
C GLU A 22 9.26 -4.91 -22.47
N VAL A 23 9.98 -5.05 -21.36
CA VAL A 23 10.76 -6.23 -21.03
C VAL A 23 10.53 -6.61 -19.57
N ALA A 24 10.33 -7.90 -19.32
CA ALA A 24 10.22 -8.43 -17.98
C ALA A 24 10.83 -9.84 -17.89
N SER A 25 11.63 -10.05 -16.86
CA SER A 25 12.18 -11.36 -16.47
C SER A 25 11.63 -11.75 -15.12
N ILE A 26 11.20 -12.99 -14.97
CA ILE A 26 10.72 -13.57 -13.71
C ILE A 26 11.44 -14.89 -13.50
N LYS A 27 11.99 -15.06 -12.30
CA LYS A 27 12.69 -16.29 -11.89
C LYS A 27 12.26 -16.70 -10.50
N PRO A 28 12.17 -18.00 -10.20
CA PRO A 28 12.10 -18.45 -8.81
C PRO A 28 13.32 -17.92 -8.04
N SER A 29 13.12 -17.41 -6.83
CA SER A 29 14.24 -16.96 -6.00
C SER A 29 15.07 -18.13 -5.51
N GLY A 30 16.39 -17.97 -5.54
CA GLY A 30 17.32 -18.92 -4.93
C GLY A 30 17.23 -18.95 -3.41
N SER A 31 17.91 -19.92 -2.79
CA SER A 31 17.95 -20.07 -1.33
C SER A 31 18.77 -18.97 -0.62
N ASP A 32 19.64 -18.27 -1.35
CA ASP A 32 20.53 -17.23 -0.80
C ASP A 32 19.87 -15.84 -0.86
N VAL A 33 18.85 -15.65 0.00
CA VAL A 33 18.04 -14.43 0.02
C VAL A 33 18.76 -13.31 0.74
N LYS A 34 19.37 -12.38 -0.01
CA LYS A 34 20.05 -11.19 0.55
C LYS A 34 19.10 -10.04 0.87
N ARG A 35 17.99 -9.92 0.16
CA ARG A 35 17.00 -8.85 0.33
C ARG A 35 15.60 -9.36 -0.01
N VAL A 36 14.60 -8.82 0.65
CA VAL A 36 13.18 -9.02 0.33
C VAL A 36 12.55 -7.66 0.13
N GLY A 37 11.93 -7.44 -1.01
CA GLY A 37 11.22 -6.19 -1.23
C GLY A 37 11.02 -5.82 -2.70
N ILE A 38 10.23 -4.77 -2.88
CA ILE A 38 9.89 -4.17 -4.17
C ILE A 38 10.58 -2.81 -4.24
N GLN A 39 11.20 -2.51 -5.37
CA GLN A 39 11.83 -1.24 -5.65
C GLN A 39 11.38 -0.72 -7.01
N THR A 40 11.15 0.57 -7.10
CA THR A 40 10.92 1.29 -8.34
C THR A 40 11.99 2.34 -8.53
N SER A 41 12.44 2.55 -9.75
CA SER A 41 13.46 3.52 -10.08
C SER A 41 13.03 4.37 -11.28
N PRO A 42 13.58 5.56 -11.46
CA PRO A 42 13.33 6.39 -12.64
C PRO A 42 13.53 5.62 -13.95
N GLY A 43 12.81 6.02 -15.00
CA GLY A 43 12.84 5.35 -16.30
C GLY A 43 12.01 4.06 -16.33
N GLY A 44 10.90 4.02 -15.59
CA GLY A 44 9.92 2.92 -15.62
C GLY A 44 10.46 1.58 -15.13
N ARG A 45 11.51 1.56 -14.30
CA ARG A 45 12.14 0.32 -13.83
C ARG A 45 11.45 -0.19 -12.57
N PHE A 46 11.12 -1.46 -12.58
CA PHE A 46 10.56 -2.21 -11.47
C PHE A 46 11.44 -3.40 -11.15
N SER A 47 11.74 -3.60 -9.88
CA SER A 47 12.42 -4.79 -9.40
C SER A 47 11.76 -5.32 -8.14
N ALA A 48 11.69 -6.62 -8.03
CA ALA A 48 11.22 -7.32 -6.85
C ALA A 48 12.23 -8.44 -6.54
N ALA A 49 12.71 -8.48 -5.31
CA ALA A 49 13.67 -9.47 -4.85
C ALA A 49 13.04 -10.35 -3.79
N SER A 50 13.00 -11.64 -4.05
CA SER A 50 12.49 -12.70 -3.16
C SER A 50 11.09 -12.41 -2.60
N VAL A 51 10.17 -11.97 -3.45
CA VAL A 51 8.80 -11.61 -3.06
C VAL A 51 7.79 -12.67 -3.45
N PRO A 52 6.82 -12.99 -2.58
CA PRO A 52 5.71 -13.87 -2.92
C PRO A 52 4.68 -13.14 -3.81
N LEU A 53 3.86 -13.91 -4.55
CA LEU A 53 2.81 -13.34 -5.40
C LEU A 53 1.82 -12.48 -4.60
N GLY A 54 1.48 -12.88 -3.38
CA GLY A 54 0.60 -12.08 -2.50
C GLY A 54 1.12 -10.66 -2.26
N MET A 55 2.44 -10.48 -2.06
CA MET A 55 3.05 -9.16 -1.91
C MET A 55 2.99 -8.35 -3.21
N LEU A 56 3.12 -8.97 -4.37
CA LEU A 56 2.97 -8.30 -5.66
C LEU A 56 1.52 -7.84 -5.88
N ILE A 57 0.55 -8.65 -5.46
CA ILE A 57 -0.88 -8.28 -5.51
C ILE A 57 -1.16 -7.09 -4.59
N THR A 58 -0.68 -7.11 -3.34
CA THR A 58 -0.88 -5.98 -2.42
C THR A 58 -0.30 -4.69 -2.97
N TYR A 59 0.89 -4.74 -3.58
CA TYR A 59 1.50 -3.59 -4.23
C TYR A 59 0.68 -3.10 -5.43
N ALA A 60 0.32 -4.01 -6.34
CA ALA A 60 -0.33 -3.69 -7.61
C ALA A 60 -1.75 -3.13 -7.42
N TYR A 61 -2.49 -3.66 -6.46
CA TYR A 61 -3.89 -3.28 -6.19
C TYR A 61 -4.05 -2.32 -5.02
N ARG A 62 -2.95 -1.90 -4.38
CA ARG A 62 -2.93 -0.94 -3.26
C ARG A 62 -3.82 -1.39 -2.09
N VAL A 63 -3.78 -2.65 -1.77
CA VAL A 63 -4.52 -3.25 -0.66
C VAL A 63 -3.57 -3.81 0.39
N GLN A 64 -4.06 -4.00 1.59
CA GLN A 64 -3.33 -4.68 2.66
C GLN A 64 -3.37 -6.21 2.43
N SER A 65 -2.44 -6.95 3.04
CA SER A 65 -2.36 -8.41 2.90
C SER A 65 -3.66 -9.11 3.29
N PHE A 66 -4.30 -8.67 4.38
CA PHE A 66 -5.56 -9.22 4.88
C PHE A 66 -6.77 -8.92 3.97
N GLN A 67 -6.63 -8.02 3.01
CA GLN A 67 -7.65 -7.73 1.99
C GLN A 67 -7.51 -8.61 0.74
N VAL A 68 -6.45 -9.42 0.64
CA VAL A 68 -6.28 -10.39 -0.44
C VAL A 68 -6.78 -11.74 0.05
N VAL A 69 -7.81 -12.26 -0.59
CA VAL A 69 -8.49 -13.51 -0.16
C VAL A 69 -8.53 -14.53 -1.29
N GLY A 70 -8.48 -15.80 -0.93
CA GLY A 70 -8.46 -16.91 -1.90
C GLY A 70 -7.10 -17.08 -2.57
N GLY A 71 -7.09 -17.75 -3.71
CA GLY A 71 -5.86 -18.09 -4.45
C GLY A 71 -5.21 -19.40 -3.99
N PRO A 72 -4.20 -19.86 -4.71
CA PRO A 72 -3.50 -21.12 -4.41
C PRO A 72 -2.55 -20.97 -3.22
N ASP A 73 -2.29 -22.06 -2.50
CA ASP A 73 -1.44 -22.08 -1.29
C ASP A 73 -0.02 -21.58 -1.53
N TRP A 74 0.54 -21.83 -2.71
CA TRP A 74 1.90 -21.38 -3.06
C TRP A 74 2.03 -19.86 -3.17
N MET A 75 0.93 -19.14 -3.31
CA MET A 75 0.90 -17.68 -3.54
C MET A 75 1.68 -16.88 -2.50
N ASN A 76 1.70 -17.33 -1.25
CA ASN A 76 2.39 -16.66 -0.15
C ASN A 76 3.69 -17.39 0.29
N VAL A 77 4.01 -18.54 -0.33
CA VAL A 77 5.16 -19.37 0.01
C VAL A 77 6.26 -19.25 -1.03
N ASP A 78 5.91 -19.45 -2.31
CA ASP A 78 6.86 -19.37 -3.41
C ASP A 78 7.35 -17.93 -3.60
N ARG A 79 8.65 -17.77 -3.80
CA ARG A 79 9.27 -16.46 -3.94
C ARG A 79 9.85 -16.28 -5.32
N PHE A 80 9.78 -15.07 -5.82
CA PHE A 80 10.19 -14.71 -7.17
C PHE A 80 11.08 -13.49 -7.17
N ASP A 81 12.05 -13.49 -8.08
CA ASP A 81 12.84 -12.34 -8.46
C ASP A 81 12.32 -11.82 -9.80
N ILE A 82 12.02 -10.52 -9.85
CA ILE A 82 11.45 -9.87 -11.01
C ILE A 82 12.32 -8.67 -11.36
N ALA A 83 12.66 -8.54 -12.64
CA ALA A 83 13.24 -7.34 -13.20
C ALA A 83 12.43 -6.95 -14.44
N ALA A 84 11.90 -5.74 -14.44
CA ALA A 84 11.08 -5.24 -15.54
C ALA A 84 11.41 -3.78 -15.86
N LYS A 85 11.26 -3.41 -17.13
CA LYS A 85 11.51 -2.07 -17.65
C LYS A 85 10.32 -1.66 -18.51
N GLY A 86 9.77 -0.50 -18.23
CA GLY A 86 8.78 0.18 -19.07
C GLY A 86 9.41 1.20 -20.00
N ASP A 87 8.61 2.05 -20.60
CA ASP A 87 9.06 3.16 -21.45
C ASP A 87 9.95 4.14 -20.64
N GLU A 88 11.08 4.54 -21.21
CA GLU A 88 12.05 5.45 -20.59
C GLU A 88 11.46 6.84 -20.28
N ASN A 89 10.46 7.27 -21.06
CA ASN A 89 9.73 8.51 -20.84
C ASN A 89 8.76 8.42 -19.65
N ASP A 90 8.61 7.23 -19.08
CA ASP A 90 7.75 7.01 -17.94
C ASP A 90 8.47 7.43 -16.65
N ASN A 91 8.36 8.69 -16.29
CA ASN A 91 8.85 9.21 -15.01
C ASN A 91 8.09 8.63 -13.81
N GLY A 92 7.47 7.46 -14.00
CA GLY A 92 6.95 6.46 -13.04
C GLY A 92 6.13 6.93 -11.84
N ASN A 93 6.12 8.23 -11.56
CA ASN A 93 5.62 8.75 -10.29
C ASN A 93 4.92 10.13 -10.39
N GLN A 94 4.59 10.61 -11.59
CA GLN A 94 3.73 11.79 -11.68
C GLN A 94 2.29 11.38 -11.39
N MET A 95 1.94 11.31 -10.11
CA MET A 95 0.54 11.37 -9.70
C MET A 95 0.04 12.77 -10.01
N THR A 96 -0.77 12.90 -11.04
CA THR A 96 -1.59 14.11 -11.20
C THR A 96 -2.62 14.15 -10.06
N VAL A 97 -2.97 15.34 -9.61
CA VAL A 97 -3.89 15.57 -8.46
C VAL A 97 -5.22 14.82 -8.65
N ASP A 98 -5.62 14.58 -9.90
CA ASP A 98 -6.86 13.87 -10.27
C ASP A 98 -6.79 12.34 -10.07
N GLN A 99 -5.62 11.78 -9.71
CA GLN A 99 -5.43 10.34 -9.54
C GLN A 99 -5.28 9.92 -8.07
N VAL A 100 -5.68 10.76 -7.13
CA VAL A 100 -5.74 10.40 -5.71
C VAL A 100 -6.68 9.20 -5.53
N GLY A 101 -6.11 8.04 -5.20
CA GLY A 101 -6.86 6.79 -5.03
C GLY A 101 -6.75 5.78 -6.18
N ALA A 102 -6.42 6.20 -7.40
CA ALA A 102 -6.21 5.28 -8.54
C ALA A 102 -4.81 4.61 -8.48
N PRO A 103 -4.64 3.41 -9.06
CA PRO A 103 -3.33 2.80 -9.21
C PRO A 103 -2.43 3.66 -10.09
N SER A 104 -1.17 3.85 -9.65
CA SER A 104 -0.17 4.53 -10.50
C SER A 104 0.08 3.74 -11.78
N ARG A 105 0.65 4.39 -12.80
CA ARG A 105 1.02 3.70 -14.04
C ARG A 105 1.93 2.49 -13.78
N MET A 106 2.88 2.59 -12.87
CA MET A 106 3.73 1.46 -12.46
C MET A 106 2.89 0.31 -11.88
N GLN A 107 1.93 0.61 -11.02
CA GLN A 107 1.04 -0.41 -10.45
C GLN A 107 0.17 -1.07 -11.53
N GLN A 108 -0.32 -0.29 -12.50
CA GLN A 108 -1.06 -0.83 -13.65
C GLN A 108 -0.17 -1.74 -14.52
N MET A 109 1.10 -1.37 -14.75
CA MET A 109 2.07 -2.23 -15.45
C MET A 109 2.32 -3.54 -14.69
N VAL A 110 2.41 -3.48 -13.36
CA VAL A 110 2.53 -4.69 -12.54
C VAL A 110 1.25 -5.53 -12.61
N GLN A 111 0.05 -4.94 -12.58
CA GLN A 111 -1.20 -5.68 -12.79
C GLN A 111 -1.20 -6.44 -14.13
N ALA A 112 -0.78 -5.76 -15.21
CA ALA A 112 -0.68 -6.38 -16.52
C ALA A 112 0.36 -7.52 -16.56
N LEU A 113 1.51 -7.34 -15.89
CA LEU A 113 2.53 -8.39 -15.72
C LEU A 113 1.97 -9.62 -14.99
N LEU A 114 1.25 -9.40 -13.88
CA LEU A 114 0.65 -10.48 -13.10
C LEU A 114 -0.41 -11.25 -13.91
N ALA A 115 -1.25 -10.53 -14.65
CA ALA A 115 -2.25 -11.16 -15.53
C ALA A 115 -1.59 -11.98 -16.64
N ASP A 116 -0.52 -11.47 -17.25
CA ASP A 116 0.18 -12.14 -18.34
C ASP A 116 1.00 -13.34 -17.88
N ARG A 117 1.86 -13.14 -16.88
CA ARG A 117 2.90 -14.12 -16.51
C ARG A 117 2.44 -15.11 -15.45
N PHE A 118 1.59 -14.69 -14.52
CA PHE A 118 1.01 -15.55 -13.49
C PHE A 118 -0.42 -16.00 -13.82
N LYS A 119 -0.95 -15.60 -14.99
CA LYS A 119 -2.35 -15.85 -15.37
C LYS A 119 -3.31 -15.47 -14.25
N LEU A 120 -2.96 -14.39 -13.54
CA LEU A 120 -3.71 -13.91 -12.40
C LEU A 120 -5.08 -13.40 -12.84
N VAL A 121 -6.11 -13.97 -12.26
CA VAL A 121 -7.50 -13.50 -12.40
C VAL A 121 -7.98 -13.07 -11.03
N VAL A 122 -8.36 -11.82 -10.90
CA VAL A 122 -8.89 -11.26 -9.65
C VAL A 122 -10.22 -10.56 -9.88
N ARG A 123 -11.01 -10.45 -8.83
CA ARG A 123 -12.19 -9.57 -8.77
C ARG A 123 -12.18 -8.75 -7.51
N SER A 124 -12.67 -7.53 -7.60
CA SER A 124 -12.87 -6.67 -6.43
C SER A 124 -14.26 -6.90 -5.86
N GLU A 125 -14.35 -7.08 -4.55
CA GLU A 125 -15.62 -7.20 -3.81
C GLU A 125 -15.62 -6.20 -2.66
N SER A 126 -16.76 -5.58 -2.42
CA SER A 126 -16.99 -4.86 -1.17
C SER A 126 -17.68 -5.79 -0.18
N ARG A 127 -17.06 -6.00 0.99
CA ARG A 127 -17.61 -6.85 2.06
C ARG A 127 -17.81 -6.02 3.31
N ASP A 128 -18.93 -6.24 4.00
CA ASP A 128 -19.15 -5.65 5.33
C ASP A 128 -18.33 -6.43 6.37
N LEU A 129 -17.19 -5.87 6.75
CA LEU A 129 -16.24 -6.50 7.66
C LEU A 129 -16.06 -5.69 8.94
N PRO A 130 -15.56 -6.31 10.02
CA PRO A 130 -15.11 -5.57 11.18
C PRO A 130 -14.00 -4.58 10.80
N VAL A 131 -14.14 -3.32 11.19
CA VAL A 131 -13.17 -2.25 10.98
C VAL A 131 -12.91 -1.51 12.30
N TYR A 132 -11.88 -0.67 12.33
CA TYR A 132 -11.75 0.37 13.35
C TYR A 132 -12.08 1.71 12.73
N ALA A 133 -12.88 2.52 13.41
CA ALA A 133 -13.05 3.92 13.11
C ALA A 133 -12.00 4.72 13.89
N LEU A 134 -11.11 5.43 13.18
CA LEU A 134 -10.19 6.38 13.81
C LEU A 134 -10.95 7.67 14.02
N VAL A 135 -11.15 8.06 15.28
CA VAL A 135 -11.90 9.24 15.68
C VAL A 135 -11.07 10.09 16.64
N THR A 136 -11.43 11.36 16.83
CA THR A 136 -10.85 12.20 17.89
C THR A 136 -11.41 11.77 19.24
N LYS A 137 -10.54 11.68 20.26
CA LYS A 137 -10.95 11.37 21.65
C LYS A 137 -11.82 12.47 22.25
N THR A 138 -11.46 13.71 21.96
CA THR A 138 -12.16 14.92 22.37
C THR A 138 -12.22 15.86 21.18
N ASP A 139 -13.36 16.44 20.88
CA ASP A 139 -13.57 17.28 19.72
C ASP A 139 -12.46 18.32 19.51
N GLY A 140 -11.77 18.21 18.39
CA GLY A 140 -10.71 19.13 17.96
C GLY A 140 -9.42 19.15 18.78
N LYS A 141 -9.30 18.36 19.88
CA LYS A 141 -8.10 18.35 20.71
C LYS A 141 -7.15 17.25 20.27
N LEU A 142 -5.99 17.64 19.77
CA LEU A 142 -4.89 16.73 19.43
C LEU A 142 -4.11 16.32 20.68
N GLY A 143 -3.49 15.14 20.65
CA GLY A 143 -2.54 14.70 21.67
C GLY A 143 -1.22 15.44 21.57
N SER A 144 -0.36 15.27 22.57
CA SER A 144 0.95 15.95 22.65
C SER A 144 1.89 15.60 21.50
N GLU A 145 1.78 14.39 20.97
CA GLU A 145 2.65 13.86 19.91
C GLU A 145 2.04 14.00 18.50
N LEU A 146 0.87 14.63 18.35
CA LEU A 146 0.21 14.89 17.07
C LEU A 146 0.04 16.40 16.86
N ARG A 147 0.64 16.94 15.82
CA ARG A 147 0.53 18.34 15.46
C ARG A 147 0.27 18.53 13.97
N ARG A 148 -0.31 19.66 13.59
CA ARG A 148 -0.41 20.04 12.18
C ARG A 148 0.96 20.21 11.57
N SER A 149 1.18 19.61 10.40
CA SER A 149 2.46 19.73 9.70
C SER A 149 2.57 21.07 9.00
N THR A 150 3.78 21.61 9.02
CA THR A 150 4.17 22.75 8.18
C THR A 150 5.07 22.31 7.02
N LEU A 151 5.29 21.00 6.87
CA LEU A 151 6.14 20.44 5.82
C LEU A 151 5.43 20.51 4.47
N ASP A 152 6.11 21.03 3.46
CA ASP A 152 5.71 20.87 2.06
C ASP A 152 6.27 19.56 1.50
N CYS A 153 5.48 18.53 1.55
CA CYS A 153 5.84 17.21 1.05
C CYS A 153 5.45 16.98 -0.43
N GLY A 154 4.82 17.95 -1.07
CA GLY A 154 4.45 17.91 -2.49
C GLY A 154 5.44 18.63 -3.41
N GLY A 155 6.34 19.43 -2.85
CA GLY A 155 7.30 20.24 -3.62
C GLY A 155 8.60 19.50 -3.97
N PRO A 156 9.36 20.01 -4.94
CA PRO A 156 10.65 19.47 -5.35
C PRO A 156 11.79 19.72 -4.34
N SER A 157 11.49 20.25 -3.16
CA SER A 157 12.49 20.65 -2.17
C SER A 157 13.23 19.44 -1.59
N THR A 158 14.53 19.39 -1.83
CA THR A 158 15.44 18.36 -1.29
C THR A 158 15.59 18.42 0.22
N GLN A 159 15.29 19.55 0.85
CA GLN A 159 15.44 19.75 2.30
C GLN A 159 14.38 19.01 3.13
N THR A 160 13.21 18.77 2.57
CA THR A 160 12.10 18.09 3.26
C THR A 160 12.03 16.59 2.99
N GLN A 161 12.77 16.07 2.00
CA GLN A 161 12.71 14.65 1.61
C GLN A 161 12.99 13.67 2.77
N GLY A 162 13.88 14.04 3.70
CA GLY A 162 14.15 13.22 4.89
C GLY A 162 13.12 13.35 6.01
N ALA A 163 12.31 14.41 6.02
CA ALA A 163 11.31 14.68 7.04
C ALA A 163 9.91 14.17 6.66
N CYS A 164 9.61 14.09 5.36
CA CYS A 164 8.33 13.67 4.82
C CYS A 164 8.12 12.15 4.86
N GLY A 165 6.85 11.75 4.96
CA GLY A 165 6.41 10.37 4.88
C GLY A 165 6.31 9.67 6.23
N ILE A 166 6.02 8.38 6.19
CA ILE A 166 5.81 7.54 7.36
C ILE A 166 6.97 6.55 7.45
N ARG A 167 7.67 6.56 8.57
CA ARG A 167 8.77 5.65 8.87
C ARG A 167 8.40 4.77 10.06
N MET A 168 8.57 3.47 9.86
CA MET A 168 8.23 2.47 10.85
C MET A 168 9.51 1.84 11.42
N GLY A 169 9.61 1.85 12.73
CA GLY A 169 10.60 1.10 13.51
C GLY A 169 9.89 0.11 14.43
N LEU A 170 10.67 -0.63 15.20
CA LEU A 170 10.13 -1.55 16.20
C LEU A 170 9.44 -0.76 17.30
N GLY A 171 8.11 -0.91 17.43
CA GLY A 171 7.31 -0.18 18.42
C GLY A 171 7.33 1.34 18.25
N LYS A 172 7.70 1.84 17.07
CA LYS A 172 7.78 3.28 16.80
C LYS A 172 7.32 3.62 15.40
N LEU A 173 6.47 4.63 15.30
CA LEU A 173 6.03 5.23 14.05
C LEU A 173 6.38 6.71 14.07
N THR A 174 7.11 7.18 13.04
CA THR A 174 7.42 8.60 12.86
C THR A 174 6.74 9.06 11.58
N ILE A 175 5.96 10.11 11.70
CA ILE A 175 5.09 10.65 10.65
C ILE A 175 5.50 12.09 10.37
N GLY A 176 5.73 12.42 9.11
CA GLY A 176 6.00 13.77 8.66
C GLY A 176 5.12 14.12 7.46
N GLY A 177 4.26 15.12 7.61
CA GLY A 177 3.41 15.63 6.54
C GLY A 177 2.38 14.65 5.99
N ALA A 178 1.89 13.70 6.79
CA ALA A 178 0.90 12.72 6.34
C ALA A 178 -0.54 13.14 6.68
N SER A 179 -1.49 12.81 5.80
CA SER A 179 -2.92 12.99 6.05
C SER A 179 -3.46 11.95 7.05
N MET A 180 -4.61 12.21 7.68
CA MET A 180 -5.25 11.24 8.56
C MET A 180 -5.58 9.94 7.85
N SER A 181 -5.95 9.99 6.57
CA SER A 181 -6.19 8.78 5.76
C SER A 181 -4.93 7.94 5.58
N GLN A 182 -3.75 8.57 5.40
CA GLN A 182 -2.46 7.86 5.32
C GLN A 182 -2.07 7.23 6.66
N ILE A 183 -2.33 7.94 7.77
CA ILE A 183 -2.13 7.42 9.13
C ILE A 183 -3.06 6.22 9.38
N ALA A 184 -4.35 6.34 9.05
CA ALA A 184 -5.31 5.25 9.16
C ALA A 184 -4.91 4.02 8.32
N SER A 185 -4.43 4.24 7.08
CA SER A 185 -3.92 3.16 6.23
C SER A 185 -2.71 2.45 6.85
N THR A 186 -1.79 3.20 7.46
CA THR A 186 -0.63 2.63 8.15
C THR A 186 -1.05 1.81 9.37
N LEU A 187 -1.97 2.35 10.18
CA LEU A 187 -2.54 1.62 11.31
C LEU A 187 -3.27 0.35 10.86
N SER A 188 -3.92 0.37 9.68
CA SER A 188 -4.56 -0.82 9.12
C SER A 188 -3.56 -1.96 8.89
N GLY A 189 -2.37 -1.64 8.37
CA GLY A 189 -1.31 -2.65 8.20
C GLY A 189 -0.78 -3.20 9.52
N LEU A 190 -0.64 -2.35 10.54
CA LEU A 190 -0.17 -2.75 11.87
C LEU A 190 -1.17 -3.67 12.59
N LEU A 191 -2.46 -3.35 12.47
CA LEU A 191 -3.56 -4.05 13.16
C LEU A 191 -4.13 -5.22 12.34
N GLU A 192 -3.66 -5.42 11.10
CA GLU A 192 -4.24 -6.37 10.12
C GLU A 192 -5.77 -6.27 10.03
N ARG A 193 -6.26 -5.06 10.21
CA ARG A 193 -7.69 -4.74 10.16
C ARG A 193 -7.88 -3.32 9.62
N THR A 194 -8.82 -3.15 8.71
CA THR A 194 -9.09 -1.84 8.12
C THR A 194 -9.37 -0.80 9.20
N VAL A 195 -8.64 0.30 9.15
CA VAL A 195 -8.89 1.51 9.92
C VAL A 195 -9.43 2.57 8.98
N VAL A 196 -10.64 3.05 9.27
CA VAL A 196 -11.31 4.09 8.49
C VAL A 196 -11.13 5.44 9.19
N ASP A 197 -10.62 6.43 8.48
CA ASP A 197 -10.53 7.79 8.99
C ASP A 197 -11.93 8.40 9.12
N ARG A 198 -12.30 8.70 10.34
CA ARG A 198 -13.51 9.44 10.73
C ARG A 198 -13.18 10.61 11.66
N THR A 199 -11.94 11.08 11.63
CA THR A 199 -11.48 12.19 12.49
C THR A 199 -12.03 13.52 12.05
N THR A 200 -12.41 13.67 10.80
CA THR A 200 -12.80 14.96 10.17
C THR A 200 -11.70 16.03 10.21
N LEU A 201 -10.45 15.64 10.49
CA LEU A 201 -9.31 16.54 10.57
C LEU A 201 -8.69 16.77 9.17
N PRO A 202 -8.83 17.97 8.59
CA PRO A 202 -8.26 18.27 7.28
C PRO A 202 -6.76 18.58 7.39
N GLY A 203 -6.03 18.41 6.25
CA GLY A 203 -4.62 18.76 6.12
C GLY A 203 -3.69 17.61 6.47
N THR A 204 -2.44 17.96 6.74
CA THR A 204 -1.36 17.02 7.03
C THR A 204 -0.82 17.21 8.45
N PHE A 205 -0.23 16.15 8.98
CA PHE A 205 0.18 16.07 10.37
C PHE A 205 1.58 15.49 10.49
N ASP A 206 2.29 15.96 11.53
CA ASP A 206 3.50 15.32 12.04
C ASP A 206 3.14 14.60 13.33
N ALA A 207 3.68 13.41 13.52
CA ALA A 207 3.48 12.67 14.76
C ALA A 207 4.65 11.73 15.06
N THR A 208 4.78 11.41 16.34
CA THR A 208 5.55 10.24 16.81
C THR A 208 4.61 9.40 17.66
N LEU A 209 4.55 8.11 17.36
CA LEU A 209 3.79 7.14 18.12
C LEU A 209 4.74 6.04 18.60
N THR A 210 4.75 5.76 19.89
CA THR A 210 5.56 4.69 20.50
C THR A 210 4.65 3.75 21.27
N TRP A 211 4.83 2.45 21.07
CA TRP A 211 4.04 1.42 21.75
C TRP A 211 4.86 0.15 21.96
N THR A 212 4.38 -0.72 22.81
CA THR A 212 4.92 -2.09 22.92
C THR A 212 4.22 -2.98 21.91
N PRO A 213 4.94 -3.56 20.93
CA PRO A 213 4.38 -4.56 20.03
C PRO A 213 3.93 -5.80 20.82
N ASP A 214 2.69 -6.17 20.64
CA ASP A 214 2.03 -7.32 21.27
C ASP A 214 1.10 -8.01 20.27
N GLN A 215 0.23 -8.89 20.75
CA GLN A 215 -0.74 -9.58 19.92
C GLN A 215 -1.77 -8.63 19.24
N SER A 216 -1.89 -7.40 19.71
CA SER A 216 -2.77 -6.39 19.09
C SER A 216 -2.16 -5.76 17.85
N THR A 217 -0.87 -6.01 17.59
CA THR A 217 -0.16 -5.54 16.39
C THR A 217 0.43 -6.71 15.59
N PRO A 218 -0.40 -7.60 15.04
CA PRO A 218 0.06 -8.79 14.32
C PRO A 218 0.91 -8.43 13.09
N GLY A 219 0.65 -7.29 12.45
CA GLY A 219 1.47 -6.78 11.34
C GLY A 219 2.91 -6.43 11.73
N MET A 220 3.22 -6.39 13.01
CA MET A 220 4.57 -6.28 13.57
C MET A 220 4.96 -7.50 14.39
N ALA A 221 4.24 -8.60 14.29
CA ALA A 221 4.55 -9.81 15.02
C ALA A 221 6.01 -10.19 14.77
N LEU A 222 6.82 -9.92 15.78
CA LEU A 222 8.19 -10.37 15.83
C LEU A 222 8.13 -11.89 15.79
N LYS A 223 8.73 -12.48 14.78
CA LYS A 223 9.04 -13.90 14.85
C LYS A 223 9.72 -14.09 16.20
N ALA A 224 9.12 -14.91 17.05
CA ALA A 224 9.57 -15.16 18.41
C ALA A 224 11.10 -15.29 18.45
N GLY A 225 11.77 -14.42 19.20
CA GLY A 225 13.21 -14.41 19.38
C GLY A 225 13.99 -13.29 18.68
N TYR A 226 13.39 -12.37 17.93
CA TYR A 226 14.13 -11.33 17.17
C TYR A 226 14.04 -9.91 17.74
N ALA A 227 13.49 -9.71 18.94
CA ALA A 227 13.61 -8.41 19.60
C ALA A 227 14.96 -8.36 20.32
N PRO A 228 15.89 -7.47 19.93
CA PRO A 228 17.07 -7.23 20.73
C PRO A 228 16.65 -6.81 22.15
N PRO A 229 17.25 -7.37 23.20
CA PRO A 229 16.94 -6.98 24.57
C PRO A 229 17.06 -5.47 24.75
N GLY A 230 16.05 -4.82 25.35
CA GLY A 230 16.07 -3.40 25.70
C GLY A 230 15.54 -2.44 24.62
N LEU A 231 15.12 -2.90 23.44
CA LEU A 231 14.53 -2.01 22.40
C LEU A 231 13.03 -1.76 22.58
N VAL A 232 12.35 -2.59 23.35
CA VAL A 232 10.91 -2.47 23.61
C VAL A 232 10.69 -2.61 25.11
N ASP A 233 10.02 -1.63 25.71
CA ASP A 233 9.58 -1.74 27.10
C ASP A 233 8.43 -2.75 27.19
N PRO A 234 8.58 -3.91 27.83
CA PRO A 234 7.52 -4.91 27.93
C PRO A 234 6.30 -4.43 28.72
N ASN A 235 6.46 -3.37 29.53
CA ASN A 235 5.39 -2.75 30.31
C ASN A 235 4.82 -1.50 29.62
N GLY A 236 5.27 -1.18 28.41
CA GLY A 236 4.81 -0.02 27.67
C GLY A 236 3.34 -0.14 27.19
N ALA A 237 2.80 0.96 26.75
CA ALA A 237 1.42 1.04 26.30
C ALA A 237 1.16 0.18 25.06
N SER A 238 -0.01 -0.44 24.96
CA SER A 238 -0.48 -1.05 23.71
C SER A 238 -0.67 0.02 22.66
N ILE A 239 -0.75 -0.37 21.37
CA ILE A 239 -0.98 0.59 20.28
C ILE A 239 -2.31 1.35 20.47
N PHE A 240 -3.34 0.72 21.02
CA PHE A 240 -4.63 1.38 21.30
C PHE A 240 -4.49 2.48 22.34
N THR A 241 -3.79 2.18 23.43
CA THR A 241 -3.49 3.15 24.49
C THR A 241 -2.60 4.27 23.96
N ALA A 242 -1.55 3.92 23.22
CA ALA A 242 -0.61 4.90 22.63
C ALA A 242 -1.31 5.86 21.68
N VAL A 243 -2.16 5.38 20.75
CA VAL A 243 -2.95 6.22 19.85
C VAL A 243 -3.83 7.19 20.66
N GLN A 244 -4.40 6.73 21.77
CA GLN A 244 -5.30 7.54 22.59
C GLN A 244 -4.54 8.59 23.42
N GLU A 245 -3.45 8.23 24.03
CA GLU A 245 -2.72 9.11 24.96
C GLU A 245 -1.79 10.08 24.22
N GLN A 246 -1.08 9.57 23.20
CA GLN A 246 -0.07 10.35 22.51
C GLN A 246 -0.67 11.18 21.37
N LEU A 247 -1.62 10.61 20.59
CA LEU A 247 -2.21 11.30 19.45
C LEU A 247 -3.54 12.00 19.75
N GLY A 248 -4.19 11.69 20.88
CA GLY A 248 -5.54 12.19 21.18
C GLY A 248 -6.62 11.61 20.26
N LEU A 249 -6.33 10.49 19.61
CA LEU A 249 -7.22 9.77 18.71
C LEU A 249 -7.69 8.48 19.39
N LYS A 250 -8.74 7.86 18.86
CA LYS A 250 -9.28 6.60 19.36
C LYS A 250 -9.64 5.67 18.22
N LEU A 251 -9.44 4.39 18.43
CA LEU A 251 -9.80 3.31 17.52
C LEU A 251 -11.09 2.64 18.03
N ASP A 252 -12.23 3.06 17.51
CA ASP A 252 -13.52 2.49 17.86
C ASP A 252 -13.86 1.29 16.98
N SER A 253 -14.20 0.16 17.60
CA SER A 253 -14.67 -1.02 16.86
C SER A 253 -15.99 -0.72 16.16
N SER A 254 -16.04 -1.03 14.87
CA SER A 254 -17.18 -0.77 13.99
C SER A 254 -17.27 -1.86 12.92
N ARG A 255 -18.28 -1.77 12.08
CA ARG A 255 -18.39 -2.52 10.83
C ARG A 255 -18.50 -1.53 9.68
N GLY A 256 -18.04 -1.96 8.51
CA GLY A 256 -18.15 -1.13 7.33
C GLY A 256 -17.69 -1.82 6.06
N PRO A 257 -17.92 -1.19 4.90
CA PRO A 257 -17.50 -1.73 3.62
C PRO A 257 -15.99 -1.73 3.51
N VAL A 258 -15.43 -2.89 3.23
CA VAL A 258 -14.00 -3.10 2.97
C VAL A 258 -13.85 -3.70 1.58
N ASN A 259 -13.09 -3.04 0.73
CA ASN A 259 -12.76 -3.61 -0.57
C ASN A 259 -11.72 -4.72 -0.39
N VAL A 260 -12.05 -5.91 -0.88
CA VAL A 260 -11.16 -7.06 -0.90
C VAL A 260 -10.87 -7.47 -2.34
N ILE A 261 -9.67 -7.95 -2.58
CA ILE A 261 -9.26 -8.56 -3.84
C ILE A 261 -9.38 -10.07 -3.70
N VAL A 262 -10.32 -10.65 -4.42
CA VAL A 262 -10.52 -12.10 -4.46
C VAL A 262 -9.69 -12.66 -5.60
N VAL A 263 -8.70 -13.48 -5.28
CA VAL A 263 -7.91 -14.22 -6.27
C VAL A 263 -8.72 -15.42 -6.73
N VAL A 264 -9.19 -15.36 -7.96
CA VAL A 264 -10.00 -16.43 -8.59
C VAL A 264 -9.09 -17.56 -9.05
N SER A 265 -7.98 -17.20 -9.71
CA SER A 265 -6.96 -18.16 -10.16
C SER A 265 -5.60 -17.49 -10.32
N ALA A 266 -4.56 -18.27 -10.17
CA ALA A 266 -3.19 -17.92 -10.52
C ALA A 266 -2.40 -19.18 -10.92
N GLN A 267 -1.39 -19.01 -11.76
CA GLN A 267 -0.48 -20.08 -12.18
C GLN A 267 0.97 -19.66 -11.90
N ARG A 268 1.82 -20.63 -11.59
CA ARG A 268 3.27 -20.36 -11.49
C ARG A 268 3.79 -19.89 -12.86
N PRO A 269 4.63 -18.84 -12.90
CA PRO A 269 5.18 -18.38 -14.15
C PRO A 269 6.16 -19.42 -14.69
N THR A 270 6.22 -19.55 -16.02
CA THR A 270 7.34 -20.26 -16.67
C THR A 270 8.58 -19.37 -16.57
N ALA A 271 9.70 -19.95 -16.16
CA ALA A 271 10.97 -19.23 -16.14
C ALA A 271 11.35 -18.79 -17.55
N ASN A 272 11.86 -17.56 -17.65
CA ASN A 272 12.43 -17.01 -18.88
C ASN A 272 13.94 -17.16 -18.85
#